data_d2f321e7273ed19aca5eaadc7722989b
#
_entry.id   d2f321e7273ed19aca5eaadc7722989b
#
_cell.length_a   1.000
_cell.length_b   1.000
_cell.length_c   1.000
_cell.angle_alpha   90.00
_cell.angle_beta   90.00
_cell.angle_gamma   90.00
#
_symmetry.space_group_name_H-M   'P 1'
#
loop_
_entity.id
_entity.type
_entity.pdbx_description
1 polymer ?
#
loop_
_entity_poly.entity_id
_entity_poly.type
_entity_poly.pdbx_seq_one_letter_code
_entity_poly.pdbx_strand_id
1 'polypeptide(L)'
;MHIFEIDRLEQIVGKDRVREEEPLAKHTTFRIGGPAKWFVEPDSAEQLAACIKYLEEVQMQWYILGNGSNLLVADEGYDGVILSLHRMNKEAGQVGELHQIRILPADASETEKVAVLEEYGVKQCISTVKAYVSAGAGVMLSTLAARIADQGLAGFEFAGGIPGTLGGAVTMNAGAYGGEIKDVIVAAKMIDRTGKIHLF
;
A
#
# COMPACT_ATOMS: atom_id res chain seq x y z
N MET A 1 13.67 -27.10 -8.28
CA MET A 1 14.11 -25.78 -7.80
C MET A 1 14.02 -24.85 -8.99
N HIS A 2 13.06 -23.91 -8.98
CA HIS A 2 12.95 -22.93 -10.06
C HIS A 2 14.05 -21.89 -9.87
N ILE A 3 14.72 -21.52 -10.96
CA ILE A 3 15.77 -20.48 -10.94
C ILE A 3 15.07 -19.12 -10.99
N PHE A 4 15.56 -18.16 -10.21
CA PHE A 4 15.09 -16.79 -10.28
C PHE A 4 15.47 -16.16 -11.61
N GLU A 5 14.50 -15.60 -12.30
CA GLU A 5 14.66 -14.89 -13.57
C GLU A 5 13.97 -13.52 -13.46
N ILE A 6 14.74 -12.46 -13.64
CA ILE A 6 14.22 -11.09 -13.53
C ILE A 6 13.17 -10.77 -14.60
N ASP A 7 13.32 -11.34 -15.79
CA ASP A 7 12.41 -11.20 -16.93
C ASP A 7 10.96 -11.55 -16.54
N ARG A 8 10.78 -12.45 -15.56
CA ARG A 8 9.46 -12.82 -15.07
C ARG A 8 8.79 -11.68 -14.31
N LEU A 9 9.54 -10.94 -13.49
CA LEU A 9 9.04 -9.74 -12.81
C LEU A 9 8.78 -8.60 -13.81
N GLU A 10 9.66 -8.43 -14.82
CA GLU A 10 9.44 -7.47 -15.89
C GLU A 10 8.16 -7.76 -16.70
N GLN A 11 7.84 -9.03 -16.94
CA GLN A 11 6.58 -9.42 -17.58
C GLN A 11 5.34 -9.11 -16.75
N ILE A 12 5.45 -9.18 -15.42
CA ILE A 12 4.33 -8.90 -14.50
C ILE A 12 4.06 -7.41 -14.39
N VAL A 13 5.09 -6.60 -14.15
CA VAL A 13 4.92 -5.18 -13.81
C VAL A 13 5.29 -4.22 -14.94
N GLY A 14 6.01 -4.67 -15.96
CA GLY A 14 6.63 -3.83 -16.98
C GLY A 14 8.11 -3.57 -16.68
N LYS A 15 8.93 -3.54 -17.73
CA LYS A 15 10.39 -3.39 -17.62
C LYS A 15 10.82 -2.07 -16.98
N ASP A 16 10.10 -0.99 -17.25
CA ASP A 16 10.32 0.35 -16.69
C ASP A 16 10.08 0.43 -15.17
N ARG A 17 9.51 -0.61 -14.59
CA ARG A 17 9.17 -0.72 -13.17
C ARG A 17 10.07 -1.67 -12.39
N VAL A 18 11.14 -2.14 -13.01
CA VAL A 18 12.14 -3.00 -12.40
C VAL A 18 13.48 -2.30 -12.47
N ARG A 19 14.14 -2.15 -11.33
CA ARG A 19 15.49 -1.57 -11.23
C ARG A 19 16.41 -2.51 -10.50
N GLU A 20 17.63 -2.60 -10.96
CA GLU A 20 18.74 -3.33 -10.33
C GLU A 20 19.58 -2.36 -9.50
N GLU A 21 20.13 -2.83 -8.38
CA GLU A 21 21.03 -2.09 -7.50
C GLU A 21 20.47 -0.70 -7.10
N GLU A 22 19.17 -0.61 -6.86
CA GLU A 22 18.51 0.65 -6.51
C GLU A 22 18.84 1.08 -5.08
N PRO A 23 19.47 2.25 -4.87
CA PRO A 23 19.84 2.73 -3.55
C PRO A 23 18.63 2.98 -2.65
N LEU A 24 18.47 2.20 -1.57
CA LEU A 24 17.35 2.32 -0.65
C LEU A 24 17.36 3.62 0.16
N ALA A 25 18.51 4.30 0.25
CA ALA A 25 18.59 5.65 0.80
C ALA A 25 17.66 6.67 0.10
N LYS A 26 17.29 6.45 -1.17
CA LYS A 26 16.30 7.27 -1.89
C LYS A 26 14.87 6.99 -1.48
N HIS A 27 14.63 5.85 -0.83
CA HIS A 27 13.31 5.29 -0.51
C HIS A 27 13.06 5.17 1.00
N THR A 28 13.94 5.73 1.82
CA THR A 28 13.78 5.81 3.27
C THR A 28 13.76 7.26 3.74
N THR A 29 13.01 7.57 4.78
CA THR A 29 12.98 8.92 5.35
C THR A 29 14.28 9.28 6.06
N PHE A 30 15.03 8.31 6.55
CA PHE A 30 16.36 8.48 7.12
C PHE A 30 17.41 8.82 6.05
N ARG A 31 17.13 8.57 4.76
CA ARG A 31 18.03 8.79 3.63
C ARG A 31 19.37 8.05 3.76
N ILE A 32 19.35 6.89 4.40
CA ILE A 32 20.46 5.96 4.55
C ILE A 32 20.02 4.57 4.11
N GLY A 33 20.99 3.71 3.78
CA GLY A 33 20.80 2.34 3.35
C GLY A 33 21.43 2.05 1.99
N GLY A 34 22.07 0.90 1.87
CA GLY A 34 22.65 0.39 0.64
C GLY A 34 21.61 0.00 -0.40
N PRO A 35 22.03 -0.58 -1.53
CA PRO A 35 21.16 -0.91 -2.63
C PRO A 35 20.26 -2.12 -2.34
N ALA A 36 19.07 -2.13 -2.91
CA ALA A 36 18.32 -3.36 -3.12
C ALA A 36 18.80 -4.03 -4.40
N LYS A 37 19.04 -5.33 -4.38
CA LYS A 37 19.43 -6.08 -5.56
C LYS A 37 18.42 -5.92 -6.69
N TRP A 38 17.13 -5.98 -6.36
CA TRP A 38 16.02 -5.71 -7.26
C TRP A 38 14.98 -4.83 -6.58
N PHE A 39 14.51 -3.82 -7.30
CA PHE A 39 13.46 -2.91 -6.85
C PHE A 39 12.32 -2.91 -7.87
N VAL A 40 11.11 -3.31 -7.44
CA VAL A 40 9.96 -3.57 -8.29
C VAL A 40 8.76 -2.77 -7.82
N GLU A 41 8.04 -2.14 -8.73
CA GLU A 41 6.90 -1.27 -8.45
C GLU A 41 5.59 -1.80 -9.07
N PRO A 42 4.86 -2.71 -8.39
CA PRO A 42 3.55 -3.13 -8.84
C PRO A 42 2.50 -2.02 -8.69
N ASP A 43 1.57 -1.91 -9.65
CA ASP A 43 0.51 -0.89 -9.68
C ASP A 43 -0.86 -1.41 -9.23
N SER A 44 -1.05 -2.73 -9.23
CA SER A 44 -2.32 -3.35 -8.86
C SER A 44 -2.13 -4.50 -7.87
N ALA A 45 -3.23 -4.88 -7.22
CA ALA A 45 -3.25 -6.01 -6.31
C ALA A 45 -2.89 -7.32 -7.03
N GLU A 46 -3.33 -7.49 -8.28
CA GLU A 46 -3.00 -8.65 -9.11
C GLU A 46 -1.51 -8.73 -9.43
N GLN A 47 -0.89 -7.60 -9.81
CA GLN A 47 0.55 -7.55 -10.06
C GLN A 47 1.34 -7.87 -8.79
N LEU A 48 0.95 -7.28 -7.65
CA LEU A 48 1.59 -7.55 -6.37
C LEU A 48 1.46 -9.03 -5.98
N ALA A 49 0.26 -9.61 -6.11
CA ALA A 49 0.00 -11.01 -5.84
C ALA A 49 0.83 -11.94 -6.74
N ALA A 50 0.93 -11.62 -8.02
CA ALA A 50 1.74 -12.39 -8.99
C ALA A 50 3.23 -12.31 -8.67
N CYS A 51 3.75 -11.13 -8.28
CA CYS A 51 5.13 -10.97 -7.84
C CYS A 51 5.42 -11.81 -6.58
N ILE A 52 4.58 -11.69 -5.55
CA ILE A 52 4.73 -12.45 -4.30
C ILE A 52 4.74 -13.96 -4.59
N LYS A 53 3.75 -14.45 -5.34
CA LYS A 53 3.66 -15.86 -5.70
C LYS A 53 4.91 -16.35 -6.40
N TYR A 54 5.40 -15.62 -7.41
CA TYR A 54 6.62 -15.99 -8.14
C TYR A 54 7.85 -16.02 -7.23
N LEU A 55 8.03 -15.00 -6.37
CA LEU A 55 9.18 -14.91 -5.47
C LEU A 55 9.19 -16.04 -4.43
N GLU A 56 8.03 -16.45 -3.92
CA GLU A 56 7.91 -17.61 -3.04
C GLU A 56 8.21 -18.94 -3.79
N GLU A 57 7.73 -19.10 -5.03
CA GLU A 57 8.00 -20.29 -5.85
C GLU A 57 9.51 -20.50 -6.12
N VAL A 58 10.25 -19.41 -6.31
CA VAL A 58 11.70 -19.45 -6.54
C VAL A 58 12.53 -19.29 -5.27
N GLN A 59 11.88 -19.15 -4.12
CA GLN A 59 12.50 -18.95 -2.81
C GLN A 59 13.43 -17.71 -2.75
N MET A 60 13.09 -16.66 -3.50
CA MET A 60 13.80 -15.39 -3.46
C MET A 60 13.34 -14.57 -2.25
N GLN A 61 14.28 -13.97 -1.53
CA GLN A 61 13.95 -13.05 -0.45
C GLN A 61 13.27 -11.80 -1.00
N TRP A 62 12.22 -11.34 -0.33
CA TRP A 62 11.52 -10.13 -0.71
C TRP A 62 10.96 -9.39 0.51
N TYR A 63 10.74 -8.08 0.34
CA TYR A 63 10.18 -7.21 1.35
C TYR A 63 9.25 -6.17 0.72
N ILE A 64 8.11 -5.89 1.36
CA ILE A 64 7.19 -4.82 0.92
C ILE A 64 7.62 -3.49 1.53
N LEU A 65 7.82 -2.51 0.68
CA LEU A 65 8.20 -1.17 1.07
C LEU A 65 7.07 -0.17 0.78
N GLY A 66 6.60 0.52 1.82
CA GLY A 66 5.79 1.74 1.68
C GLY A 66 6.67 2.97 1.50
N ASN A 67 6.45 3.99 2.33
CA ASN A 67 7.26 5.23 2.30
C ASN A 67 8.63 5.11 2.99
N GLY A 68 9.00 3.94 3.50
CA GLY A 68 10.27 3.76 4.21
C GLY A 68 10.46 4.63 5.47
N SER A 69 9.36 5.08 6.08
CA SER A 69 9.41 5.99 7.23
C SER A 69 9.70 5.30 8.56
N ASN A 70 9.57 3.98 8.61
CA ASN A 70 9.87 3.18 9.79
C ASN A 70 10.82 2.02 9.44
N LEU A 71 11.77 2.29 8.57
CA LEU A 71 12.74 1.30 8.10
C LEU A 71 14.15 1.86 8.19
N LEU A 72 15.03 1.08 8.80
CA LEU A 72 16.47 1.28 8.81
C LEU A 72 17.11 0.20 7.95
N VAL A 73 17.83 0.60 6.93
CA VAL A 73 18.51 -0.31 6.00
C VAL A 73 20.01 -0.23 6.23
N ALA A 74 20.67 -1.38 6.29
CA ALA A 74 22.13 -1.47 6.42
C ALA A 74 22.85 -0.94 5.17
N ASP A 75 24.11 -0.55 5.31
CA ASP A 75 24.91 -0.02 4.21
C ASP A 75 25.21 -1.07 3.13
N GLU A 76 25.21 -2.34 3.52
CA GLU A 76 25.33 -3.49 2.59
C GLU A 76 24.10 -3.66 1.70
N GLY A 77 22.97 -3.01 2.06
CA GLY A 77 21.73 -3.07 1.31
C GLY A 77 20.88 -4.31 1.61
N TYR A 78 20.12 -4.76 0.61
CA TYR A 78 19.20 -5.89 0.70
C TYR A 78 19.40 -6.85 -0.47
N ASP A 79 19.93 -8.04 -0.22
CA ASP A 79 20.14 -9.10 -1.22
C ASP A 79 18.83 -9.84 -1.54
N GLY A 80 17.89 -9.12 -2.14
CA GLY A 80 16.56 -9.63 -2.47
C GLY A 80 15.76 -8.65 -3.31
N VAL A 81 14.46 -8.85 -3.35
CA VAL A 81 13.51 -8.02 -4.10
C VAL A 81 12.74 -7.11 -3.15
N ILE A 82 12.82 -5.80 -3.36
CA ILE A 82 11.92 -4.83 -2.74
C ILE A 82 10.70 -4.65 -3.63
N LEU A 83 9.52 -4.92 -3.09
CA LEU A 83 8.23 -4.62 -3.71
C LEU A 83 7.74 -3.27 -3.17
N SER A 84 7.96 -2.20 -3.92
CA SER A 84 7.60 -0.84 -3.48
C SER A 84 6.16 -0.51 -3.85
N LEU A 85 5.37 -0.16 -2.85
CA LEU A 85 4.00 0.33 -3.04
C LEU A 85 3.91 1.86 -3.09
N HIS A 86 5.04 2.55 -2.93
CA HIS A 86 5.11 4.00 -3.01
C HIS A 86 5.69 4.43 -4.36
N ARG A 87 4.82 4.61 -5.35
CA ARG A 87 5.24 5.11 -6.66
C ARG A 87 5.33 6.64 -6.66
N MET A 88 6.54 7.15 -6.83
CA MET A 88 6.80 8.59 -7.00
C MET A 88 6.53 9.11 -8.42
N ASN A 89 5.87 8.35 -9.29
CA ASN A 89 5.73 8.74 -10.68
C ASN A 89 4.61 9.76 -10.88
N LYS A 90 4.99 11.03 -11.02
CA LYS A 90 4.10 12.17 -11.29
C LYS A 90 3.73 12.30 -12.77
N GLU A 91 4.27 11.48 -13.67
CA GLU A 91 4.27 11.77 -15.11
C GLU A 91 3.08 11.22 -15.91
N ALA A 92 2.28 10.31 -15.38
CA ALA A 92 1.35 9.60 -16.25
C ALA A 92 -0.15 9.89 -16.06
N GLY A 93 -0.59 10.75 -15.18
CA GLY A 93 -2.03 11.07 -15.04
C GLY A 93 -2.94 9.88 -14.71
N GLN A 94 -2.41 8.66 -14.71
CA GLN A 94 -3.11 7.43 -14.32
C GLN A 94 -2.60 6.98 -12.95
N VAL A 95 -3.50 6.99 -11.99
CA VAL A 95 -3.24 6.49 -10.64
C VAL A 95 -3.56 5.01 -10.64
N GLY A 96 -2.55 4.15 -10.43
CA GLY A 96 -2.76 2.70 -10.28
C GLY A 96 -3.68 2.38 -9.07
N GLU A 97 -4.26 1.18 -9.07
CA GLU A 97 -5.22 0.75 -8.04
C GLU A 97 -4.69 0.94 -6.62
N LEU A 98 -3.42 0.64 -6.38
CA LEU A 98 -2.78 0.77 -5.06
C LEU A 98 -2.64 2.23 -4.56
N HIS A 99 -2.99 3.21 -5.39
CA HIS A 99 -2.92 4.65 -5.07
C HIS A 99 -4.26 5.36 -5.23
N GLN A 100 -5.34 4.63 -5.50
CA GLN A 100 -6.68 5.21 -5.62
C GLN A 100 -7.26 5.58 -4.27
N ILE A 101 -8.03 6.66 -4.23
CA ILE A 101 -8.85 7.08 -3.09
C ILE A 101 -10.28 7.27 -3.61
N ARG A 102 -11.23 6.61 -2.96
CA ARG A 102 -12.67 6.77 -3.20
C ARG A 102 -13.35 7.14 -1.88
N ILE A 103 -13.98 8.29 -1.84
CA ILE A 103 -14.70 8.78 -0.67
C ILE A 103 -16.20 8.71 -0.96
N LEU A 104 -16.94 8.05 -0.09
CA LEU A 104 -18.39 8.05 -0.07
C LEU A 104 -18.84 9.06 0.98
N PRO A 105 -19.50 10.15 0.56
CA PRO A 105 -19.91 11.20 1.48
C PRO A 105 -21.00 10.72 2.44
N ALA A 106 -21.24 11.51 3.47
CA ALA A 106 -22.21 11.17 4.50
C ALA A 106 -23.64 11.06 3.98
N ASP A 107 -24.00 11.81 2.94
CA ASP A 107 -25.28 11.86 2.27
C ASP A 107 -25.45 10.79 1.15
N ALA A 108 -24.39 10.00 0.86
CA ALA A 108 -24.52 8.86 -0.04
C ALA A 108 -25.61 7.91 0.44
N SER A 109 -26.37 7.35 -0.49
CA SER A 109 -27.41 6.40 -0.18
C SER A 109 -26.87 5.14 0.51
N GLU A 110 -27.71 4.48 1.30
CA GLU A 110 -27.31 3.24 1.97
C GLU A 110 -26.91 2.15 0.97
N THR A 111 -27.57 2.11 -0.19
CA THR A 111 -27.24 1.19 -1.28
C THR A 111 -25.81 1.43 -1.83
N GLU A 112 -25.43 2.69 -2.04
CA GLU A 112 -24.06 3.05 -2.49
C GLU A 112 -23.01 2.68 -1.43
N LYS A 113 -23.29 2.93 -0.16
CA LYS A 113 -22.40 2.57 0.95
C LYS A 113 -22.22 1.05 1.03
N VAL A 114 -23.32 0.29 0.96
CA VAL A 114 -23.29 -1.18 0.98
C VAL A 114 -22.51 -1.73 -0.21
N ALA A 115 -22.71 -1.20 -1.42
CA ALA A 115 -21.98 -1.66 -2.62
C ALA A 115 -20.47 -1.56 -2.47
N VAL A 116 -19.96 -0.47 -1.85
CA VAL A 116 -18.51 -0.34 -1.56
C VAL A 116 -18.07 -1.31 -0.48
N LEU A 117 -18.86 -1.49 0.56
CA LEU A 117 -18.54 -2.39 1.66
C LEU A 117 -18.52 -3.87 1.23
N GLU A 118 -19.40 -4.25 0.29
CA GLU A 118 -19.43 -5.61 -0.27
C GLU A 118 -18.15 -5.98 -0.99
N GLU A 119 -17.46 -5.02 -1.60
CA GLU A 119 -16.13 -5.26 -2.20
C GLU A 119 -15.10 -5.75 -1.17
N TYR A 120 -15.37 -5.51 0.12
CA TYR A 120 -14.55 -5.90 1.26
C TYR A 120 -15.24 -6.95 2.14
N GLY A 121 -16.31 -7.59 1.66
CA GLY A 121 -17.04 -8.63 2.37
C GLY A 121 -17.96 -8.14 3.50
N VAL A 122 -18.13 -6.82 3.66
CA VAL A 122 -19.00 -6.21 4.68
C VAL A 122 -20.41 -6.05 4.09
N LYS A 123 -21.39 -6.69 4.70
CA LYS A 123 -22.76 -6.80 4.16
C LYS A 123 -23.74 -5.72 4.61
N GLN A 124 -23.34 -4.86 5.54
CA GLN A 124 -24.22 -3.81 6.08
C GLN A 124 -23.42 -2.60 6.56
N CYS A 125 -24.05 -1.43 6.53
CA CYS A 125 -23.45 -0.21 7.07
C CYS A 125 -23.34 -0.27 8.60
N ILE A 126 -22.28 0.34 9.14
CA ILE A 126 -22.14 0.55 10.57
C ILE A 126 -22.89 1.82 10.92
N SER A 127 -23.91 1.73 11.76
CA SER A 127 -24.85 2.82 12.05
C SER A 127 -24.22 4.09 12.64
N THR A 128 -23.06 3.95 13.28
CA THR A 128 -22.31 5.07 13.87
C THR A 128 -21.36 5.75 12.89
N VAL A 129 -21.11 5.15 11.72
CA VAL A 129 -20.20 5.65 10.70
C VAL A 129 -20.96 6.52 9.70
N LYS A 130 -20.54 7.76 9.53
CA LYS A 130 -21.19 8.73 8.63
C LYS A 130 -20.70 8.61 7.19
N ALA A 131 -19.43 8.28 6.98
CA ALA A 131 -18.82 8.19 5.65
C ALA A 131 -17.84 7.02 5.59
N TYR A 132 -17.65 6.47 4.39
CA TYR A 132 -16.67 5.42 4.14
C TYR A 132 -15.63 5.90 3.13
N VAL A 133 -14.38 5.54 3.37
CA VAL A 133 -13.24 5.85 2.49
C VAL A 133 -12.54 4.55 2.14
N SER A 134 -12.44 4.26 0.85
CA SER A 134 -11.62 3.19 0.31
C SER A 134 -10.35 3.78 -0.28
N ALA A 135 -9.19 3.26 0.09
CA ALA A 135 -7.93 3.74 -0.43
C ALA A 135 -6.92 2.60 -0.58
N GLY A 136 -6.09 2.69 -1.60
CA GLY A 136 -5.03 1.72 -1.88
C GLY A 136 -3.88 1.80 -0.87
N ALA A 137 -3.18 0.67 -0.71
CA ALA A 137 -2.10 0.52 0.27
C ALA A 137 -0.92 1.50 0.08
N GLY A 138 -0.68 1.96 -1.16
CA GLY A 138 0.38 2.91 -1.51
C GLY A 138 0.03 4.38 -1.26
N VAL A 139 -1.21 4.70 -0.90
CA VAL A 139 -1.65 6.07 -0.64
C VAL A 139 -0.94 6.62 0.59
N MET A 140 -0.37 7.83 0.48
CA MET A 140 0.22 8.54 1.62
C MET A 140 -0.86 8.96 2.61
N LEU A 141 -0.63 8.75 3.90
CA LEU A 141 -1.58 9.13 4.96
C LEU A 141 -1.88 10.63 4.97
N SER A 142 -0.88 11.48 4.74
CA SER A 142 -1.07 12.92 4.65
C SER A 142 -1.99 13.32 3.49
N THR A 143 -1.85 12.66 2.33
CA THR A 143 -2.73 12.88 1.17
C THR A 143 -4.15 12.41 1.47
N LEU A 144 -4.29 11.25 2.11
CA LEU A 144 -5.59 10.71 2.49
C LEU A 144 -6.30 11.63 3.50
N ALA A 145 -5.58 12.06 4.54
CA ALA A 145 -6.11 12.96 5.55
C ALA A 145 -6.55 14.31 4.96
N ALA A 146 -5.75 14.89 4.07
CA ALA A 146 -6.14 16.12 3.37
C ALA A 146 -7.42 15.93 2.54
N ARG A 147 -7.51 14.85 1.77
CA ARG A 147 -8.70 14.54 0.95
C ARG A 147 -9.96 14.34 1.79
N ILE A 148 -9.83 13.69 2.96
CA ILE A 148 -10.93 13.49 3.91
C ILE A 148 -11.38 14.83 4.49
N ALA A 149 -10.44 15.68 4.90
CA ALA A 149 -10.71 17.01 5.44
C ALA A 149 -11.36 17.94 4.42
N ASP A 150 -10.94 17.91 3.15
CA ASP A 150 -11.53 18.69 2.05
C ASP A 150 -13.01 18.35 1.83
N GLN A 151 -13.47 17.17 2.22
CA GLN A 151 -14.88 16.75 2.21
C GLN A 151 -15.62 17.08 3.52
N GLY A 152 -14.99 17.81 4.43
CA GLY A 152 -15.58 18.15 5.72
C GLY A 152 -15.78 16.95 6.65
N LEU A 153 -15.08 15.86 6.44
CA LEU A 153 -15.15 14.63 7.24
C LEU A 153 -14.10 14.69 8.36
N ALA A 154 -14.50 14.28 9.56
CA ALA A 154 -13.67 14.25 10.77
C ALA A 154 -13.37 12.80 11.18
N GLY A 155 -12.33 12.63 12.04
CA GLY A 155 -11.95 11.35 12.66
C GLY A 155 -10.68 10.72 12.10
N PHE A 156 -10.05 11.35 11.10
CA PHE A 156 -8.79 10.87 10.54
C PHE A 156 -7.62 11.87 10.69
N GLU A 157 -7.82 12.92 11.49
CA GLU A 157 -6.86 14.02 11.69
C GLU A 157 -5.53 13.53 12.26
N PHE A 158 -5.58 12.52 13.13
CA PHE A 158 -4.40 11.92 13.76
C PHE A 158 -3.38 11.42 12.73
N ALA A 159 -3.86 10.96 11.57
CA ALA A 159 -3.03 10.37 10.54
C ALA A 159 -2.30 11.40 9.66
N GLY A 160 -2.73 12.67 9.67
CA GLY A 160 -2.20 13.71 8.78
C GLY A 160 -0.71 13.99 8.94
N GLY A 161 -0.17 13.80 10.15
CA GLY A 161 1.24 13.99 10.48
C GLY A 161 2.11 12.74 10.37
N ILE A 162 1.52 11.56 10.13
CA ILE A 162 2.27 10.30 10.05
C ILE A 162 2.90 10.15 8.65
N PRO A 163 4.24 10.05 8.53
CA PRO A 163 4.93 10.06 7.23
C PRO A 163 4.95 8.67 6.58
N GLY A 164 3.80 8.00 6.47
CA GLY A 164 3.67 6.63 5.97
C GLY A 164 2.63 6.47 4.87
N THR A 165 2.63 5.30 4.24
CA THR A 165 1.53 4.85 3.38
C THR A 165 0.44 4.17 4.20
N LEU A 166 -0.78 4.10 3.65
CA LEU A 166 -1.92 3.45 4.31
C LEU A 166 -1.63 1.97 4.62
N GLY A 167 -1.06 1.23 3.68
CA GLY A 167 -0.70 -0.18 3.91
C GLY A 167 0.31 -0.36 5.04
N GLY A 168 1.34 0.49 5.09
CA GLY A 168 2.29 0.51 6.21
C GLY A 168 1.63 0.86 7.53
N ALA A 169 0.72 1.83 7.52
CA ALA A 169 -0.02 2.24 8.71
C ALA A 169 -0.96 1.15 9.24
N VAL A 170 -1.65 0.44 8.35
CA VAL A 170 -2.49 -0.72 8.72
C VAL A 170 -1.63 -1.82 9.34
N THR A 171 -0.50 -2.16 8.71
CA THR A 171 0.42 -3.20 9.19
C THR A 171 0.97 -2.89 10.59
N MET A 172 1.27 -1.61 10.86
CA MET A 172 1.87 -1.17 12.13
C MET A 172 0.83 -0.72 13.16
N ASN A 173 -0.47 -0.70 12.82
CA ASN A 173 -1.49 -0.01 13.61
C ASN A 173 -1.05 1.42 13.98
N ALA A 174 -0.57 2.18 12.99
CA ALA A 174 0.03 3.48 13.21
C ALA A 174 -0.93 4.44 13.92
N GLY A 175 -0.41 5.20 14.85
CA GLY A 175 -1.20 6.14 15.64
C GLY A 175 -0.41 7.38 16.03
N ALA A 176 -1.16 8.45 16.30
CA ALA A 176 -0.64 9.72 16.81
C ALA A 176 -1.77 10.46 17.53
N TYR A 177 -1.41 11.32 18.49
CA TYR A 177 -2.37 12.20 19.19
C TYR A 177 -3.57 11.46 19.81
N GLY A 178 -3.39 10.20 20.20
CA GLY A 178 -4.43 9.41 20.84
C GLY A 178 -5.39 8.67 19.90
N GLY A 179 -5.22 8.78 18.56
CA GLY A 179 -5.94 8.00 17.56
C GLY A 179 -5.02 6.95 16.90
N GLU A 180 -5.58 5.82 16.50
CA GLU A 180 -4.89 4.72 15.84
C GLU A 180 -5.70 4.21 14.64
N ILE A 181 -5.03 3.54 13.70
CA ILE A 181 -5.70 2.99 12.51
C ILE A 181 -6.82 2.02 12.87
N LYS A 182 -6.65 1.18 13.90
CA LYS A 182 -7.69 0.24 14.35
C LYS A 182 -9.01 0.92 14.75
N ASP A 183 -8.97 2.21 15.13
CA ASP A 183 -10.16 2.93 15.58
C ASP A 183 -11.06 3.36 14.40
N VAL A 184 -10.51 3.36 13.19
CA VAL A 184 -11.18 3.86 11.97
C VAL A 184 -11.28 2.84 10.85
N ILE A 185 -10.48 1.77 10.88
CA ILE A 185 -10.53 0.73 9.84
C ILE A 185 -11.78 -0.14 10.00
N VAL A 186 -12.47 -0.40 8.90
CA VAL A 186 -13.67 -1.25 8.86
C VAL A 186 -13.37 -2.60 8.23
N ALA A 187 -12.58 -2.58 7.15
CA ALA A 187 -12.21 -3.79 6.43
C ALA A 187 -10.91 -3.57 5.65
N ALA A 188 -10.22 -4.63 5.30
CA ALA A 188 -9.03 -4.61 4.48
C ALA A 188 -8.95 -5.81 3.53
N LYS A 189 -8.40 -5.59 2.33
CA LYS A 189 -7.92 -6.64 1.44
C LYS A 189 -6.44 -6.88 1.74
N MET A 190 -6.06 -8.11 2.04
CA MET A 190 -4.67 -8.51 2.29
C MET A 190 -4.26 -9.62 1.34
N ILE A 191 -3.01 -9.60 0.90
CA ILE A 191 -2.41 -10.63 0.05
C ILE A 191 -1.49 -11.47 0.92
N ASP A 192 -1.69 -12.78 0.95
CA ASP A 192 -0.81 -13.70 1.65
C ASP A 192 0.41 -14.11 0.82
N ARG A 193 1.34 -14.86 1.41
CA ARG A 193 2.54 -15.35 0.72
C ARG A 193 2.27 -16.27 -0.46
N THR A 194 1.08 -16.83 -0.57
CA THR A 194 0.67 -17.64 -1.74
C THR A 194 0.14 -16.79 -2.90
N GLY A 195 0.05 -15.46 -2.71
CA GLY A 195 -0.55 -14.53 -3.64
C GLY A 195 -2.09 -14.51 -3.57
N LYS A 196 -2.70 -15.15 -2.56
CA LYS A 196 -4.15 -15.17 -2.41
C LYS A 196 -4.62 -13.92 -1.67
N ILE A 197 -5.72 -13.33 -2.18
CA ILE A 197 -6.37 -12.17 -1.56
C ILE A 197 -7.37 -12.65 -0.50
N HIS A 198 -7.28 -12.08 0.68
CA HIS A 198 -8.19 -12.30 1.81
C HIS A 198 -8.88 -10.99 2.17
N LEU A 199 -10.11 -11.10 2.65
CA LEU A 199 -10.92 -9.99 3.17
C LEU A 199 -10.99 -10.10 4.71
N PHE A 200 -10.71 -9.00 5.39
CA PHE A 200 -10.73 -8.87 6.85
C PHE A 200 -11.56 -7.69 7.30
#